data_c5b3ad0afb42eeff5319179c8e690a04
#
_entry.id   c5b3ad0afb42eeff5319179c8e690a04
#
_cell.length_a   1.000
_cell.length_b   1.000
_cell.length_c   1.000
_cell.angle_alpha   90.00
_cell.angle_beta   90.00
_cell.angle_gamma   90.00
#
_symmetry.space_group_name_H-M   'P 1'
#
loop_
_entity.id
_entity.type
_entity.pdbx_description
1 polymer ?
#
loop_
_entity_poly.entity_id
_entity_poly.type
_entity_poly.pdbx_seq_one_letter_code
_entity_poly.pdbx_strand_id
1 'polypeptide(L)'
;MEELTTYTLEEISIGKGTYGIGAPAIPFDKNKRTYLRITDIKEDGTLNKDGLMSVEEEKADEYLLAPNDIVFARTGNSTGRTYFYEESDGIFCYAGFLIKFTLNPNKVNPRILKYYTHSKAYYDWVHSFDTGGTRGNINAKTYGQMPVTLPSKERQDRIVEICKSLDDKIEVNKRINDNLKTSN
;
A
#
# COMPACT_ATOMS: atom_id res chain seq x y z
N MET A 1 6.31 -30.23 8.35
CA MET A 1 6.33 -28.78 8.61
C MET A 1 6.47 -28.09 7.28
N GLU A 2 5.77 -27.01 7.06
CA GLU A 2 5.85 -26.27 5.81
C GLU A 2 7.13 -25.42 5.78
N GLU A 3 7.81 -25.43 4.66
CA GLU A 3 9.02 -24.63 4.46
C GLU A 3 8.62 -23.17 4.19
N LEU A 4 8.93 -22.28 5.14
CA LEU A 4 8.78 -20.84 4.97
C LEU A 4 10.13 -20.26 4.57
N THR A 5 10.12 -19.35 3.60
CA THR A 5 11.33 -18.65 3.14
C THR A 5 11.25 -17.18 3.51
N THR A 6 12.31 -16.66 4.09
CA THR A 6 12.42 -15.24 4.40
C THR A 6 13.24 -14.53 3.32
N TYR A 7 12.66 -13.48 2.78
CA TYR A 7 13.25 -12.57 1.81
C TYR A 7 13.37 -11.18 2.43
N THR A 8 14.17 -10.32 1.88
CA THR A 8 13.98 -8.88 2.05
C THR A 8 12.93 -8.37 1.06
N LEU A 9 12.27 -7.25 1.39
CA LEU A 9 11.30 -6.64 0.46
C LEU A 9 11.95 -6.29 -0.88
N GLU A 10 13.20 -5.83 -0.88
CA GLU A 10 13.96 -5.51 -2.10
C GLU A 10 14.22 -6.76 -2.96
N GLU A 11 14.51 -7.91 -2.35
CA GLU A 11 14.73 -9.17 -3.09
C GLU A 11 13.49 -9.64 -3.85
N ILE A 12 12.29 -9.38 -3.33
CA ILE A 12 11.01 -9.75 -3.99
C ILE A 12 10.42 -8.62 -4.84
N SER A 13 11.16 -7.52 -5.00
CA SER A 13 10.75 -6.37 -5.81
C SER A 13 11.54 -6.26 -7.12
N ILE A 14 11.05 -5.44 -8.03
CA ILE A 14 11.74 -4.99 -9.25
C ILE A 14 12.41 -3.66 -8.92
N GLY A 15 13.74 -3.70 -8.72
CA GLY A 15 14.49 -2.51 -8.30
C GLY A 15 14.32 -2.15 -6.83
N LYS A 16 14.73 -0.94 -6.48
CA LYS A 16 14.70 -0.40 -5.12
C LYS A 16 13.45 0.41 -4.86
N GLY A 17 13.16 0.63 -3.58
CA GLY A 17 12.09 1.53 -3.19
C GLY A 17 12.33 2.97 -3.66
N THR A 18 11.29 3.60 -4.20
CA THR A 18 11.33 4.97 -4.75
C THR A 18 10.41 5.89 -3.97
N TYR A 19 10.87 7.13 -3.74
CA TYR A 19 10.03 8.16 -3.12
C TYR A 19 9.10 8.78 -4.16
N GLY A 20 7.93 9.21 -3.71
CA GLY A 20 7.02 9.95 -4.55
C GLY A 20 7.43 11.41 -4.77
N ILE A 21 6.62 12.14 -5.52
CA ILE A 21 6.88 13.54 -5.84
C ILE A 21 6.68 14.44 -4.63
N GLY A 22 7.63 15.35 -4.40
CA GLY A 22 7.58 16.35 -3.34
C GLY A 22 6.88 17.63 -3.79
N ALA A 23 5.58 17.57 -4.02
CA ALA A 23 4.79 18.69 -4.50
C ALA A 23 3.66 19.06 -3.50
N PRO A 24 3.19 20.30 -3.48
CA PRO A 24 2.04 20.69 -2.70
C PRO A 24 0.76 20.05 -3.26
N ALA A 25 -0.10 19.57 -2.37
CA ALA A 25 -1.43 19.14 -2.75
C ALA A 25 -2.32 20.36 -3.06
N ILE A 26 -3.12 20.26 -4.11
CA ILE A 26 -4.15 21.25 -4.46
C ILE A 26 -5.53 20.64 -4.32
N PRO A 27 -6.61 21.43 -4.21
CA PRO A 27 -7.98 20.92 -4.22
C PRO A 27 -8.22 19.97 -5.39
N PHE A 28 -9.06 18.95 -5.17
CA PHE A 28 -9.33 17.93 -6.19
C PHE A 28 -9.87 18.57 -7.49
N ASP A 29 -9.21 18.26 -8.59
CA ASP A 29 -9.60 18.65 -9.94
C ASP A 29 -9.51 17.41 -10.85
N LYS A 30 -10.62 17.03 -11.49
CA LYS A 30 -10.69 15.89 -12.40
C LYS A 30 -9.77 15.96 -13.62
N ASN A 31 -9.31 17.17 -13.96
CA ASN A 31 -8.38 17.41 -15.08
C ASN A 31 -6.90 17.29 -14.66
N LYS A 32 -6.62 17.13 -13.38
CA LYS A 32 -5.29 16.98 -12.80
C LYS A 32 -5.09 15.54 -12.29
N ARG A 33 -3.84 15.18 -11.97
CA ARG A 33 -3.56 13.87 -11.38
C ARG A 33 -4.05 13.80 -9.94
N THR A 34 -4.76 12.72 -9.60
CA THR A 34 -5.14 12.45 -8.21
C THR A 34 -3.88 12.16 -7.40
N TYR A 35 -3.72 12.85 -6.28
CA TYR A 35 -2.52 12.81 -5.44
C TYR A 35 -2.74 11.94 -4.23
N LEU A 36 -2.09 10.79 -4.18
CA LEU A 36 -2.15 9.85 -3.07
C LEU A 36 -1.15 10.29 -1.99
N ARG A 37 -1.67 10.62 -0.79
CA ARG A 37 -0.88 11.05 0.36
C ARG A 37 -0.95 9.99 1.47
N ILE A 38 -0.04 10.08 2.45
CA ILE A 38 -0.05 9.21 3.63
C ILE A 38 -1.36 9.29 4.44
N THR A 39 -2.04 10.46 4.39
CA THR A 39 -3.31 10.70 5.08
C THR A 39 -4.51 10.07 4.39
N ASP A 40 -4.37 9.70 3.13
CA ASP A 40 -5.44 9.09 2.34
C ASP A 40 -5.49 7.57 2.54
N ILE A 41 -4.45 6.98 3.15
CA ILE A 41 -4.36 5.55 3.44
C ILE A 41 -4.89 5.28 4.85
N LYS A 42 -5.95 4.47 4.95
CA LYS A 42 -6.53 4.01 6.22
C LYS A 42 -5.66 2.91 6.85
N GLU A 43 -5.94 2.58 8.11
CA GLU A 43 -5.23 1.53 8.83
C GLU A 43 -5.43 0.13 8.22
N ASP A 44 -6.59 -0.10 7.60
CA ASP A 44 -6.91 -1.34 6.90
C ASP A 44 -6.36 -1.43 5.46
N GLY A 45 -5.52 -0.48 5.06
CA GLY A 45 -4.93 -0.43 3.71
C GLY A 45 -5.89 0.02 2.62
N THR A 46 -7.11 0.42 2.96
CA THR A 46 -8.06 1.02 2.01
C THR A 46 -7.86 2.53 1.90
N LEU A 47 -8.43 3.15 0.87
CA LEU A 47 -8.34 4.59 0.66
C LEU A 47 -9.52 5.34 1.28
N ASN A 48 -9.22 6.50 1.85
CA ASN A 48 -10.22 7.52 2.13
C ASN A 48 -10.48 8.33 0.86
N LYS A 49 -11.54 8.01 0.14
CA LYS A 49 -11.86 8.65 -1.15
C LYS A 49 -12.50 10.02 -1.00
N ASP A 50 -13.03 10.36 0.18
CA ASP A 50 -13.76 11.62 0.40
C ASP A 50 -12.85 12.86 0.52
N GLY A 51 -11.56 12.65 0.79
CA GLY A 51 -10.58 13.72 0.99
C GLY A 51 -9.46 13.78 -0.04
N LEU A 52 -9.62 13.08 -1.18
CA LEU A 52 -8.60 13.06 -2.21
C LEU A 52 -8.31 14.48 -2.72
N MET A 53 -7.04 14.71 -3.02
CA MET A 53 -6.51 15.96 -3.55
C MET A 53 -5.91 15.70 -4.93
N SER A 54 -5.54 16.77 -5.60
CA SER A 54 -4.79 16.70 -6.87
C SER A 54 -3.38 17.26 -6.69
N VAL A 55 -2.55 17.00 -7.70
CA VAL A 55 -1.21 17.58 -7.85
C VAL A 55 -1.09 18.22 -9.23
N GLU A 56 -0.42 19.37 -9.29
CA GLU A 56 -0.13 20.09 -10.53
C GLU A 56 1.37 20.27 -10.68
N GLU A 57 2.02 19.29 -11.31
CA GLU A 57 3.45 19.27 -11.57
C GLU A 57 3.73 18.61 -12.93
N GLU A 58 4.67 19.16 -13.70
CA GLU A 58 5.03 18.62 -15.02
C GLU A 58 5.47 17.16 -14.96
N LYS A 59 6.15 16.78 -13.88
CA LYS A 59 6.69 15.45 -13.68
C LYS A 59 5.73 14.50 -12.97
N ALA A 60 4.49 14.87 -12.72
CA ALA A 60 3.54 14.03 -12.00
C ALA A 60 3.35 12.63 -12.63
N ASP A 61 3.46 12.56 -13.97
CA ASP A 61 3.32 11.31 -14.72
C ASP A 61 4.48 10.32 -14.52
N GLU A 62 5.65 10.78 -14.04
CA GLU A 62 6.77 9.91 -13.67
C GLU A 62 6.51 9.16 -12.34
N TYR A 63 5.53 9.62 -11.56
CA TYR A 63 5.19 9.11 -10.23
C TYR A 63 3.83 8.43 -10.17
N LEU A 64 3.36 7.90 -11.29
CA LEU A 64 2.12 7.12 -11.30
C LEU A 64 2.32 5.73 -10.69
N LEU A 65 1.28 5.24 -10.03
CA LEU A 65 1.20 3.87 -9.59
C LEU A 65 0.80 2.97 -10.77
N ALA A 66 1.34 1.76 -10.76
CA ALA A 66 1.10 0.73 -11.76
C ALA A 66 0.77 -0.62 -11.08
N PRO A 67 0.24 -1.61 -11.83
CA PRO A 67 0.01 -2.95 -11.30
C PRO A 67 1.24 -3.53 -10.58
N ASN A 68 0.99 -4.20 -9.46
CA ASN A 68 1.98 -4.76 -8.53
C ASN A 68 2.75 -3.73 -7.69
N ASP A 69 2.38 -2.46 -7.75
CA ASP A 69 2.92 -1.46 -6.84
C ASP A 69 2.27 -1.55 -5.45
N ILE A 70 3.10 -1.45 -4.42
CA ILE A 70 2.69 -1.22 -3.04
C ILE A 70 3.42 0.02 -2.52
N VAL A 71 2.69 0.90 -1.82
CA VAL A 71 3.26 2.08 -1.20
C VAL A 71 3.23 1.98 0.32
N PHE A 72 4.24 2.53 0.96
CA PHE A 72 4.45 2.55 2.40
C PHE A 72 4.54 3.98 2.89
N ALA A 73 3.72 4.33 3.88
CA ALA A 73 3.83 5.61 4.57
C ALA A 73 5.08 5.60 5.46
N ARG A 74 5.97 6.58 5.25
CA ARG A 74 7.31 6.59 5.87
C ARG A 74 7.41 7.39 7.15
N THR A 75 6.44 8.24 7.47
CA THR A 75 6.58 9.25 8.54
C THR A 75 5.24 9.61 9.19
N GLY A 76 5.31 10.20 10.37
CA GLY A 76 4.17 10.70 11.14
C GLY A 76 3.28 9.57 11.69
N ASN A 77 2.04 9.92 12.05
CA ASN A 77 1.08 8.96 12.61
C ASN A 77 0.65 7.86 11.63
N SER A 78 0.96 8.05 10.35
CA SER A 78 0.66 7.08 9.30
C SER A 78 1.82 6.11 9.03
N THR A 79 2.98 6.25 9.70
CA THR A 79 4.13 5.36 9.49
C THR A 79 3.71 3.90 9.55
N GLY A 80 4.07 3.13 8.54
CA GLY A 80 3.72 1.73 8.41
C GLY A 80 2.37 1.47 7.75
N ARG A 81 1.52 2.46 7.51
CA ARG A 81 0.33 2.22 6.67
C ARG A 81 0.76 1.92 5.26
N THR A 82 0.06 0.98 4.63
CA THR A 82 0.36 0.53 3.26
C THR A 82 -0.88 0.58 2.39
N TYR A 83 -0.66 0.79 1.10
CA TYR A 83 -1.71 0.63 0.10
C TYR A 83 -1.15 -0.16 -1.08
N PHE A 84 -1.77 -1.29 -1.38
CA PHE A 84 -1.50 -2.08 -2.58
C PHE A 84 -2.37 -1.53 -3.71
N TYR A 85 -1.74 -1.12 -4.81
CA TYR A 85 -2.44 -0.45 -5.90
C TYR A 85 -3.42 -1.38 -6.61
N GLU A 86 -4.65 -0.88 -6.77
CA GLU A 86 -5.73 -1.51 -7.52
C GLU A 86 -6.16 -0.57 -8.66
N GLU A 87 -6.10 -1.04 -9.90
CA GLU A 87 -6.47 -0.23 -11.08
C GLU A 87 -7.92 0.28 -11.02
N SER A 88 -8.81 -0.46 -10.36
CA SER A 88 -10.20 -0.07 -10.13
C SER A 88 -10.36 1.17 -9.25
N ASP A 89 -9.34 1.54 -8.48
CA ASP A 89 -9.36 2.72 -7.62
C ASP A 89 -9.07 4.02 -8.37
N GLY A 90 -8.53 3.93 -9.60
CA GLY A 90 -8.18 5.05 -10.45
C GLY A 90 -6.68 5.26 -10.59
N ILE A 91 -6.30 6.35 -11.24
CA ILE A 91 -4.90 6.68 -11.53
C ILE A 91 -4.38 7.63 -10.44
N PHE A 92 -3.33 7.21 -9.74
CA PHE A 92 -2.72 7.97 -8.66
C PHE A 92 -1.27 8.35 -8.94
N CYS A 93 -0.93 9.62 -8.69
CA CYS A 93 0.42 10.08 -8.48
C CYS A 93 0.71 10.02 -6.97
N TYR A 94 1.80 9.35 -6.54
CA TYR A 94 2.09 9.18 -5.12
C TYR A 94 3.03 10.25 -4.56
N ALA A 95 2.73 10.69 -3.32
CA ALA A 95 3.39 11.80 -2.65
C ALA A 95 4.74 11.42 -2.03
N GLY A 96 5.62 12.40 -1.80
CA GLY A 96 7.00 12.23 -1.32
C GLY A 96 7.14 11.60 0.08
N PHE A 97 6.05 11.54 0.86
CA PHE A 97 6.01 10.80 2.13
C PHE A 97 5.60 9.33 1.97
N LEU A 98 5.39 8.88 0.74
CA LEU A 98 5.20 7.48 0.38
C LEU A 98 6.47 6.94 -0.28
N ILE A 99 6.75 5.66 -0.02
CA ILE A 99 7.79 4.89 -0.68
C ILE A 99 7.12 3.76 -1.43
N LYS A 100 7.37 3.68 -2.74
CA LYS A 100 6.82 2.67 -3.63
C LYS A 100 7.81 1.53 -3.84
N PHE A 101 7.32 0.29 -3.79
CA PHE A 101 8.00 -0.90 -4.30
C PHE A 101 7.11 -1.56 -5.36
N THR A 102 7.70 -1.93 -6.49
CA THR A 102 7.04 -2.75 -7.53
C THR A 102 7.39 -4.20 -7.28
N LEU A 103 6.42 -5.02 -6.93
CA LEU A 103 6.66 -6.42 -6.60
C LEU A 103 6.87 -7.27 -7.84
N ASN A 104 7.79 -8.24 -7.76
CA ASN A 104 8.14 -9.10 -8.88
C ASN A 104 7.24 -10.34 -8.96
N PRO A 105 6.31 -10.44 -9.94
CA PRO A 105 5.38 -11.55 -10.05
C PRO A 105 6.06 -12.89 -10.38
N ASN A 106 7.31 -12.86 -10.84
CA ASN A 106 8.09 -14.09 -11.06
C ASN A 106 8.65 -14.69 -9.76
N LYS A 107 8.74 -13.89 -8.69
CA LYS A 107 9.26 -14.31 -7.38
C LYS A 107 8.18 -14.64 -6.38
N VAL A 108 7.15 -13.81 -6.32
CA VAL A 108 6.04 -13.93 -5.35
C VAL A 108 4.71 -13.65 -6.03
N ASN A 109 3.59 -13.98 -5.38
CA ASN A 109 2.32 -13.39 -5.74
C ASN A 109 2.29 -11.95 -5.19
N PRO A 110 2.28 -10.89 -6.02
CA PRO A 110 2.38 -9.52 -5.53
C PRO A 110 1.28 -9.16 -4.50
N ARG A 111 0.07 -9.67 -4.69
CA ARG A 111 -1.06 -9.38 -3.81
C ARG A 111 -0.88 -9.95 -2.39
N ILE A 112 0.04 -10.92 -2.19
CA ILE A 112 0.30 -11.45 -0.85
C ILE A 112 0.79 -10.35 0.11
N LEU A 113 1.49 -9.33 -0.40
CA LEU A 113 1.99 -8.22 0.40
C LEU A 113 0.87 -7.34 0.93
N LYS A 114 -0.27 -7.21 0.21
CA LYS A 114 -1.48 -6.55 0.72
C LYS A 114 -1.91 -7.13 2.08
N TYR A 115 -1.86 -8.45 2.21
CA TYR A 115 -2.27 -9.14 3.44
C TYR A 115 -1.13 -9.27 4.44
N TYR A 116 0.10 -9.49 3.99
CA TYR A 116 1.28 -9.57 4.85
C TYR A 116 1.47 -8.28 5.66
N THR A 117 1.27 -7.11 5.07
CA THR A 117 1.40 -5.81 5.74
C THR A 117 0.31 -5.51 6.78
N HIS A 118 -0.63 -6.44 7.00
CA HIS A 118 -1.58 -6.42 8.12
C HIS A 118 -1.31 -7.54 9.14
N SER A 119 -0.17 -8.24 9.02
CA SER A 119 0.22 -9.28 9.96
C SER A 119 0.89 -8.69 11.21
N LYS A 120 0.83 -9.46 12.31
CA LYS A 120 1.56 -9.11 13.53
C LYS A 120 3.06 -8.91 13.28
N ALA A 121 3.68 -9.76 12.46
CA ALA A 121 5.10 -9.68 12.15
C ALA A 121 5.48 -8.35 11.49
N TYR A 122 4.64 -7.87 10.57
CA TYR A 122 4.84 -6.56 9.95
C TYR A 122 4.70 -5.42 10.96
N TYR A 123 3.65 -5.41 11.77
CA TYR A 123 3.44 -4.37 12.77
C TYR A 123 4.54 -4.35 13.84
N ASP A 124 4.97 -5.52 14.33
CA ASP A 124 6.10 -5.62 15.27
C ASP A 124 7.38 -5.01 14.67
N TRP A 125 7.62 -5.29 13.37
CA TRP A 125 8.77 -4.71 12.66
C TRP A 125 8.66 -3.19 12.53
N VAL A 126 7.50 -2.65 12.13
CA VAL A 126 7.29 -1.19 12.04
C VAL A 126 7.48 -0.53 13.40
N HIS A 127 6.87 -1.08 14.44
CA HIS A 127 6.95 -0.51 15.79
C HIS A 127 8.34 -0.60 16.41
N SER A 128 9.23 -1.46 15.90
CA SER A 128 10.63 -1.50 16.36
C SER A 128 11.40 -0.20 16.06
N PHE A 129 10.87 0.66 15.20
CA PHE A 129 11.45 1.97 14.89
C PHE A 129 10.87 3.11 15.73
N ASP A 130 9.85 2.85 16.56
CA ASP A 130 9.27 3.88 17.43
C ASP A 130 10.24 4.22 18.55
N THR A 131 10.45 5.51 18.83
CA THR A 131 11.36 6.00 19.86
C THR A 131 10.66 7.03 20.75
N GLY A 132 10.67 6.79 22.07
CA GLY A 132 10.20 7.77 23.05
C GLY A 132 8.76 8.27 22.85
N GLY A 133 7.85 7.41 22.36
CA GLY A 133 6.45 7.77 22.11
C GLY A 133 6.22 8.46 20.76
N THR A 134 7.27 8.64 19.95
CA THR A 134 7.17 9.21 18.60
C THR A 134 7.29 8.08 17.56
N ARG A 135 6.42 8.06 16.57
CA ARG A 135 6.52 7.11 15.47
C ARG A 135 7.78 7.32 14.66
N GLY A 136 8.49 6.23 14.38
CA GLY A 136 9.74 6.25 13.64
C GLY A 136 9.56 6.77 12.20
N ASN A 137 10.65 7.28 11.63
CA ASN A 137 10.73 7.58 10.20
C ASN A 137 11.50 6.46 9.52
N ILE A 138 10.84 5.73 8.61
CA ILE A 138 11.40 4.58 7.91
C ILE A 138 11.73 4.99 6.48
N ASN A 139 13.01 4.96 6.10
CA ASN A 139 13.45 5.33 4.75
C ASN A 139 13.37 4.15 3.77
N ALA A 140 13.55 4.41 2.47
CA ALA A 140 13.43 3.41 1.42
C ALA A 140 14.41 2.24 1.58
N LYS A 141 15.65 2.52 2.01
CA LYS A 141 16.67 1.49 2.26
C LYS A 141 16.22 0.57 3.38
N THR A 142 15.70 1.13 4.47
CA THR A 142 15.23 0.37 5.63
C THR A 142 14.02 -0.50 5.26
N TYR A 143 13.02 0.07 4.54
CA TYR A 143 11.92 -0.75 4.01
C TYR A 143 12.42 -1.85 3.06
N GLY A 144 13.39 -1.56 2.20
CA GLY A 144 13.98 -2.56 1.31
C GLY A 144 14.57 -3.76 2.04
N GLN A 145 15.11 -3.55 3.25
CA GLN A 145 15.66 -4.61 4.11
C GLN A 145 14.61 -5.26 5.04
N MET A 146 13.35 -4.89 4.95
CA MET A 146 12.29 -5.49 5.75
C MET A 146 12.19 -7.00 5.50
N PRO A 147 12.25 -7.83 6.55
CA PRO A 147 12.09 -9.28 6.40
C PRO A 147 10.64 -9.62 6.04
N VAL A 148 10.46 -10.42 5.00
CA VAL A 148 9.16 -10.89 4.53
C VAL A 148 9.22 -12.42 4.46
N THR A 149 8.58 -13.10 5.40
CA THR A 149 8.56 -14.55 5.48
C THR A 149 7.29 -15.09 4.82
N LEU A 150 7.47 -15.85 3.76
CA LEU A 150 6.39 -16.34 2.90
C LEU A 150 6.46 -17.85 2.69
N PRO A 151 5.32 -18.53 2.49
CA PRO A 151 5.27 -19.92 2.03
C PRO A 151 5.62 -20.02 0.53
N SER A 152 5.57 -21.21 -0.02
CA SER A 152 5.73 -21.45 -1.45
C SER A 152 4.77 -20.59 -2.29
N LYS A 153 5.16 -20.25 -3.53
CA LYS A 153 4.33 -19.40 -4.40
C LYS A 153 2.95 -19.99 -4.66
N GLU A 154 2.85 -21.29 -4.83
CA GLU A 154 1.57 -22.00 -5.01
C GLU A 154 0.63 -21.75 -3.80
N ARG A 155 1.19 -21.78 -2.60
CA ARG A 155 0.39 -21.51 -1.39
C ARG A 155 0.06 -20.03 -1.23
N GLN A 156 0.97 -19.12 -1.62
CA GLN A 156 0.65 -17.70 -1.71
C GLN A 156 -0.57 -17.47 -2.61
N ASP A 157 -0.64 -18.13 -3.76
CA ASP A 157 -1.75 -18.01 -4.71
C ASP A 157 -3.08 -18.44 -4.06
N ARG A 158 -3.08 -19.57 -3.33
CA ARG A 158 -4.27 -20.03 -2.60
C ARG A 158 -4.69 -19.08 -1.48
N ILE A 159 -3.74 -18.55 -0.71
CA ILE A 159 -4.02 -17.57 0.34
C ILE A 159 -4.64 -16.31 -0.27
N VAL A 160 -4.05 -15.81 -1.35
CA VAL A 160 -4.55 -14.62 -2.05
C VAL A 160 -5.96 -14.84 -2.59
N GLU A 161 -6.26 -16.01 -3.16
CA GLU A 161 -7.59 -16.36 -3.66
C GLU A 161 -8.65 -16.31 -2.53
N ILE A 162 -8.35 -16.93 -1.39
CA ILE A 162 -9.24 -16.93 -0.23
C ILE A 162 -9.44 -15.50 0.29
N CYS A 163 -8.36 -14.76 0.54
CA CYS A 163 -8.42 -13.41 1.08
C CYS A 163 -9.17 -12.47 0.13
N LYS A 164 -8.90 -12.56 -1.19
CA LYS A 164 -9.61 -11.77 -2.20
C LYS A 164 -11.11 -12.07 -2.18
N SER A 165 -11.51 -13.33 -2.06
CA SER A 165 -12.94 -13.69 -1.97
C SER A 165 -13.63 -13.08 -0.75
N LEU A 166 -12.89 -12.91 0.36
CA LEU A 166 -13.39 -12.23 1.56
C LEU A 166 -13.48 -10.71 1.35
N ASP A 167 -12.46 -10.10 0.74
CA ASP A 167 -12.48 -8.68 0.38
C ASP A 167 -13.68 -8.36 -0.52
N ASP A 168 -13.92 -9.18 -1.57
CA ASP A 168 -15.05 -9.02 -2.49
C ASP A 168 -16.41 -9.09 -1.75
N LYS A 169 -16.56 -10.00 -0.78
CA LYS A 169 -17.76 -10.10 0.07
C LYS A 169 -17.94 -8.89 0.97
N ILE A 170 -16.86 -8.40 1.58
CA ILE A 170 -16.88 -7.19 2.42
C ILE A 170 -17.34 -5.99 1.58
N GLU A 171 -16.80 -5.84 0.37
CA GLU A 171 -17.18 -4.75 -0.52
C GLU A 171 -18.66 -4.81 -0.94
N VAL A 172 -19.15 -6.00 -1.29
CA VAL A 172 -20.58 -6.21 -1.60
C VAL A 172 -21.46 -5.84 -0.41
N ASN A 173 -21.11 -6.28 0.80
CA ASN A 173 -21.87 -5.97 2.01
C ASN A 173 -21.86 -4.46 2.33
N LYS A 174 -20.74 -3.77 2.13
CA LYS A 174 -20.67 -2.30 2.27
C LYS A 174 -21.64 -1.62 1.33
N ARG A 175 -21.65 -1.98 0.03
CA ARG A 175 -22.58 -1.41 -0.97
C ARG A 175 -24.04 -1.67 -0.63
N ILE A 176 -24.37 -2.88 -0.14
CA ILE A 176 -25.74 -3.19 0.30
C ILE A 176 -26.14 -2.27 1.47
N ASN A 177 -25.28 -2.13 2.47
CA ASN A 177 -25.55 -1.28 3.64
C ASN A 177 -25.71 0.19 3.26
N ASP A 178 -24.91 0.69 2.34
CA ASP A 178 -24.99 2.10 1.89
C ASP A 178 -26.28 2.35 1.12
N ASN A 179 -26.70 1.40 0.25
CA ASN A 179 -27.99 1.47 -0.46
C ASN A 179 -29.18 1.47 0.51
N LEU A 180 -29.14 0.66 1.58
CA LEU A 180 -30.19 0.63 2.59
C LEU A 180 -30.30 1.93 3.39
N LYS A 181 -29.16 2.62 3.65
CA LYS A 181 -29.16 3.92 4.32
C LYS A 181 -29.73 5.06 3.47
N THR A 182 -29.54 5.00 2.15
CA THR A 182 -30.04 6.02 1.22
C THR A 182 -31.51 5.83 0.84
N SER A 183 -32.12 4.68 1.20
CA SER A 183 -33.51 4.35 0.91
C SER A 183 -34.48 4.69 2.06
N ASN A 184 -33.97 5.22 3.17
CA ASN A 184 -34.71 5.75 4.32
C ASN A 184 -34.57 7.26 4.40
#